data_b0808504aa730e72e5f54a53bb11951a
#
_entry.id   b0808504aa730e72e5f54a53bb11951a
#
_cell.length_a   1.000
_cell.length_b   1.000
_cell.length_c   1.000
_cell.angle_alpha   90.00
_cell.angle_beta   90.00
_cell.angle_gamma   90.00
#
_symmetry.space_group_name_H-M   'P 1'
#
loop_
_entity.id
_entity.type
_entity.pdbx_description
1 polymer ?
#
loop_
_entity_poly.entity_id
_entity_poly.type
_entity_poly.pdbx_seq_one_letter_code
_entity_poly.pdbx_strand_id
1 'polypeptide(L)'
;MMENYVTLSIETHLFFARIMKEHALFLEAGFPCKETQWIQRADRLRNEFENLLRQVIQFNCGLMNHEILKSQELVTQFTLQAERRTSQLTGISIDHRITMAEQQLEADCSGNRHKRMRRSIDQWNRKAIQLLDELIGFKESI
;
A
#
# COMPACT_ATOMS: atom_id res chain seq x y z
N MET A 1 -18.59 12.87 12.57
CA MET A 1 -18.22 13.20 11.19
C MET A 1 -16.72 13.16 10.92
N MET A 2 -15.87 13.78 11.75
CA MET A 2 -14.39 13.75 11.54
C MET A 2 -13.79 12.35 11.72
N GLU A 3 -14.28 11.59 12.67
CA GLU A 3 -13.83 10.20 12.92
C GLU A 3 -14.06 9.30 11.71
N ASN A 4 -15.22 9.44 11.05
CA ASN A 4 -15.54 8.65 9.86
C ASN A 4 -14.63 8.97 8.67
N TYR A 5 -14.27 10.24 8.46
CA TYR A 5 -13.36 10.65 7.39
C TYR A 5 -11.96 10.06 7.60
N VAL A 6 -11.45 10.16 8.83
CA VAL A 6 -10.12 9.65 9.19
C VAL A 6 -10.09 8.13 9.01
N THR A 7 -11.03 7.42 9.58
CA THR A 7 -11.12 5.96 9.50
C THR A 7 -11.25 5.49 8.05
N LEU A 8 -12.18 6.07 7.30
CA LEU A 8 -12.39 5.72 5.90
C LEU A 8 -11.14 5.97 5.04
N SER A 9 -10.45 7.10 5.28
CA SER A 9 -9.22 7.42 4.55
C SER A 9 -8.11 6.40 4.84
N ILE A 10 -7.92 6.03 6.10
CA ILE A 10 -6.91 5.03 6.48
C ILE A 10 -7.24 3.67 5.86
N GLU A 11 -8.47 3.21 5.96
CA GLU A 11 -8.91 1.95 5.37
C GLU A 11 -8.72 1.95 3.86
N THR A 12 -9.10 3.05 3.20
CA THR A 12 -8.91 3.24 1.76
C THR A 12 -7.43 3.15 1.38
N HIS A 13 -6.54 3.84 2.09
CA HIS A 13 -5.11 3.79 1.80
C HIS A 13 -4.51 2.42 2.05
N LEU A 14 -4.87 1.75 3.14
CA LEU A 14 -4.38 0.40 3.43
C LEU A 14 -4.76 -0.59 2.34
N PHE A 15 -5.96 -0.47 1.80
CA PHE A 15 -6.45 -1.33 0.72
C PHE A 15 -5.84 -0.96 -0.63
N PHE A 16 -6.03 0.29 -1.07
CA PHE A 16 -5.63 0.72 -2.42
C PHE A 16 -4.13 0.86 -2.60
N ALA A 17 -3.40 1.37 -1.62
CA ALA A 17 -1.95 1.47 -1.75
C ALA A 17 -1.31 0.08 -1.89
N ARG A 18 -1.86 -0.93 -1.19
CA ARG A 18 -1.42 -2.31 -1.35
C ARG A 18 -1.70 -2.84 -2.75
N ILE A 19 -2.93 -2.68 -3.25
CA ILE A 19 -3.29 -3.11 -4.61
C ILE A 19 -2.42 -2.42 -5.65
N MET A 20 -2.20 -1.12 -5.51
CA MET A 20 -1.41 -0.36 -6.48
C MET A 20 0.07 -0.74 -6.47
N LYS A 21 0.65 -1.01 -5.30
CA LYS A 21 2.03 -1.52 -5.24
C LYS A 21 2.15 -2.90 -5.92
N GLU A 22 1.15 -3.75 -5.75
CA GLU A 22 1.12 -5.07 -6.40
C GLU A 22 0.92 -4.95 -7.91
N HIS A 23 0.10 -4.02 -8.38
CA HIS A 23 -0.02 -3.72 -9.81
C HIS A 23 1.32 -3.27 -10.40
N ALA A 24 2.04 -2.38 -9.73
CA ALA A 24 3.36 -1.96 -10.16
C ALA A 24 4.36 -3.12 -10.17
N LEU A 25 4.28 -4.03 -9.19
CA LEU A 25 5.07 -5.26 -9.15
C LEU A 25 4.80 -6.15 -10.36
N PHE A 26 3.53 -6.34 -10.72
CA PHE A 26 3.16 -7.16 -11.89
C PHE A 26 3.66 -6.55 -13.18
N LEU A 27 3.61 -5.23 -13.33
CA LEU A 27 4.19 -4.53 -14.48
C LEU A 27 5.71 -4.75 -14.54
N GLU A 28 6.40 -4.57 -13.41
CA GLU A 28 7.84 -4.78 -13.29
C GLU A 28 8.23 -6.20 -13.70
N ALA A 29 7.53 -7.20 -13.18
CA ALA A 29 7.79 -8.61 -13.47
C ALA A 29 7.42 -9.01 -14.91
N GLY A 30 6.50 -8.30 -15.54
CA GLY A 30 6.00 -8.61 -16.89
C GLY A 30 6.85 -8.07 -18.02
N PHE A 31 7.73 -7.11 -17.78
CA PHE A 31 8.57 -6.55 -18.84
C PHE A 31 9.76 -7.46 -19.18
N PRO A 32 10.11 -7.59 -20.48
CA PRO A 32 11.37 -8.23 -20.86
C PRO A 32 12.58 -7.51 -20.25
N CYS A 33 13.61 -8.26 -19.90
CA CYS A 33 14.81 -7.72 -19.22
C CYS A 33 15.49 -6.55 -19.97
N LYS A 34 15.33 -6.47 -21.28
CA LYS A 34 15.89 -5.38 -22.10
C LYS A 34 15.16 -4.04 -21.90
N GLU A 35 13.91 -4.07 -21.42
CA GLU A 35 13.07 -2.89 -21.22
C GLU A 35 13.37 -2.21 -19.88
N THR A 36 14.64 -1.85 -19.67
CA THR A 36 15.15 -1.35 -18.38
C THR A 36 14.45 -0.08 -17.92
N GLN A 37 14.08 0.81 -18.84
CA GLN A 37 13.39 2.07 -18.47
C GLN A 37 11.98 1.81 -17.93
N TRP A 38 11.26 0.86 -18.53
CA TRP A 38 9.93 0.46 -18.09
C TRP A 38 9.98 -0.23 -16.72
N ILE A 39 10.96 -1.13 -16.56
CA ILE A 39 11.21 -1.83 -15.29
C ILE A 39 11.51 -0.83 -14.18
N GLN A 40 12.41 0.13 -14.42
CA GLN A 40 12.76 1.16 -13.43
C GLN A 40 11.58 2.06 -13.08
N ARG A 41 10.75 2.39 -14.06
CA ARG A 41 9.55 3.19 -13.82
C ARG A 41 8.52 2.45 -12.96
N ALA A 42 8.29 1.17 -13.24
CA ALA A 42 7.42 0.31 -12.44
C ALA A 42 7.96 0.14 -11.01
N ASP A 43 9.27 -0.12 -10.86
CA ASP A 43 9.94 -0.23 -9.56
C ASP A 43 9.80 1.06 -8.74
N ARG A 44 10.01 2.22 -9.36
CA ARG A 44 9.84 3.51 -8.69
C ARG A 44 8.42 3.69 -8.18
N LEU A 45 7.41 3.42 -9.01
CA LEU A 45 6.01 3.53 -8.61
C LEU A 45 5.67 2.55 -7.47
N ARG A 46 6.15 1.32 -7.56
CA ARG A 46 5.98 0.33 -6.48
C ARG A 46 6.54 0.84 -5.16
N ASN A 47 7.77 1.35 -5.17
CA ASN A 47 8.41 1.90 -3.98
C ASN A 47 7.66 3.11 -3.40
N GLU A 48 7.09 3.96 -4.24
CA GLU A 48 6.29 5.11 -3.80
C GLU A 48 4.98 4.67 -3.12
N PHE A 49 4.29 3.68 -3.67
CA PHE A 49 3.11 3.10 -3.03
C PHE A 49 3.45 2.36 -1.73
N GLU A 50 4.59 1.65 -1.69
CA GLU A 50 5.09 1.03 -0.46
C GLU A 50 5.39 2.07 0.62
N ASN A 51 5.99 3.19 0.27
CA ASN A 51 6.25 4.28 1.21
C ASN A 51 4.95 4.87 1.77
N LEU A 52 3.96 5.10 0.90
CA LEU A 52 2.64 5.57 1.33
C LEU A 52 1.99 4.57 2.30
N LEU A 53 1.99 3.30 1.94
CA LEU A 53 1.42 2.23 2.77
C LEU A 53 2.13 2.12 4.12
N ARG A 54 3.45 2.20 4.13
CA ARG A 54 4.25 2.17 5.36
C ARG A 54 3.92 3.33 6.29
N GLN A 55 3.77 4.54 5.74
CA GLN A 55 3.39 5.71 6.53
C GLN A 55 2.00 5.54 7.16
N VAL A 56 1.03 5.06 6.38
CA VAL A 56 -0.33 4.83 6.86
C VAL A 56 -0.35 3.77 7.97
N ILE A 57 0.40 2.68 7.82
CA ILE A 57 0.52 1.63 8.83
C ILE A 57 1.10 2.18 10.14
N GLN A 58 2.16 3.00 10.06
CA GLN A 58 2.78 3.60 11.25
C GLN A 58 1.83 4.52 12.01
N PHE A 59 0.92 5.20 11.30
CA PHE A 59 -0.05 6.09 11.91
C PHE A 59 -1.34 5.38 12.31
N ASN A 60 -1.58 4.18 11.84
CA ASN A 60 -2.76 3.42 12.21
C ASN A 60 -2.63 2.92 13.64
N CYS A 61 -3.24 3.64 14.54
CA CYS A 61 -3.35 3.28 15.95
C CYS A 61 -4.83 2.95 16.25
N GLY A 62 -5.26 1.75 15.87
CA GLY A 62 -6.57 1.23 16.23
C GLY A 62 -7.80 1.91 15.61
N LEU A 63 -7.63 2.60 14.49
CA LEU A 63 -8.73 3.29 13.83
C LEU A 63 -9.48 2.41 12.81
N MET A 64 -9.03 1.19 12.60
CA MET A 64 -9.66 0.29 11.65
C MET A 64 -10.87 -0.41 12.22
N ASN A 65 -11.86 -0.61 11.37
CA ASN A 65 -12.99 -1.45 11.68
C ASN A 65 -12.52 -2.91 11.85
N HIS A 66 -12.93 -3.53 12.95
CA HIS A 66 -12.61 -4.94 13.25
C HIS A 66 -13.08 -5.90 12.16
N GLU A 67 -14.19 -5.61 11.48
CA GLU A 67 -14.70 -6.42 10.39
C GLU A 67 -13.77 -6.44 9.18
N ILE A 68 -13.16 -5.30 8.83
CA ILE A 68 -12.19 -5.21 7.73
C ILE A 68 -10.94 -6.02 8.05
N LEU A 69 -10.45 -5.99 9.28
CA LEU A 69 -9.31 -6.81 9.69
C LEU A 69 -9.61 -8.31 9.62
N LYS A 70 -10.83 -8.71 9.94
CA LYS A 70 -11.27 -10.11 9.87
C LYS A 70 -11.57 -10.60 8.45
N SER A 71 -11.94 -9.70 7.54
CA SER A 71 -12.33 -10.05 6.17
C SER A 71 -11.18 -10.61 5.33
N GLN A 72 -9.93 -10.42 5.76
CA GLN A 72 -8.71 -10.76 5.01
C GLN A 72 -8.59 -10.00 3.66
N GLU A 73 -9.27 -8.87 3.52
CA GLU A 73 -9.21 -8.04 2.31
C GLU A 73 -7.87 -7.33 2.17
N LEU A 74 -7.19 -7.04 3.28
CA LEU A 74 -5.87 -6.40 3.26
C LEU A 74 -4.76 -7.43 3.00
N VAL A 75 -4.68 -8.44 3.85
CA VAL A 75 -3.70 -9.53 3.75
C VAL A 75 -4.36 -10.83 4.18
N THR A 76 -3.95 -11.91 3.55
CA THR A 76 -4.37 -13.26 3.93
C THR A 76 -3.22 -13.99 4.62
N GLN A 77 -3.52 -15.16 5.19
CA GLN A 77 -2.49 -16.05 5.75
C GLN A 77 -1.45 -16.50 4.70
N PHE A 78 -1.78 -16.43 3.42
CA PHE A 78 -0.91 -16.87 2.33
C PHE A 78 -0.06 -15.74 1.73
N THR A 79 -0.37 -14.48 2.02
CA THR A 79 0.26 -13.31 1.37
C THR A 79 1.76 -13.29 1.56
N LEU A 80 2.25 -13.50 2.78
CA LEU A 80 3.69 -13.47 3.08
C LEU A 80 4.45 -14.57 2.32
N GLN A 81 3.89 -15.77 2.27
CA GLN A 81 4.48 -16.89 1.53
C GLN A 81 4.50 -16.60 0.02
N ALA A 82 3.41 -16.04 -0.52
CA ALA A 82 3.32 -15.67 -1.94
C ALA A 82 4.36 -14.59 -2.29
N GLU A 83 4.53 -13.58 -1.46
CA GLU A 83 5.55 -12.54 -1.66
C GLU A 83 6.97 -13.12 -1.66
N ARG A 84 7.29 -13.99 -0.72
CA ARG A 84 8.60 -14.67 -0.65
C ARG A 84 8.86 -15.49 -1.91
N ARG A 85 7.85 -16.23 -2.36
CA ARG A 85 7.96 -17.04 -3.58
C ARG A 85 8.13 -16.15 -4.81
N THR A 86 7.39 -15.06 -4.90
CA THR A 86 7.51 -14.09 -5.99
C THR A 86 8.91 -13.48 -6.03
N SER A 87 9.46 -13.05 -4.88
CA SER A 87 10.82 -12.53 -4.81
C SER A 87 11.86 -13.55 -5.29
N GLN A 88 11.71 -14.82 -4.92
CA GLN A 88 12.61 -15.89 -5.37
C GLN A 88 12.54 -16.13 -6.88
N LEU A 89 11.34 -16.11 -7.45
CA LEU A 89 11.13 -16.42 -8.86
C LEU A 89 11.49 -15.26 -9.78
N THR A 90 11.23 -14.02 -9.35
CA THR A 90 11.42 -12.81 -10.19
C THR A 90 12.73 -12.10 -9.91
N GLY A 91 13.35 -12.33 -8.75
CA GLY A 91 14.50 -11.55 -8.30
C GLY A 91 14.13 -10.13 -7.81
N ILE A 92 12.85 -9.77 -7.84
CA ILE A 92 12.38 -8.47 -7.35
C ILE A 92 12.38 -8.46 -5.83
N SER A 93 12.97 -7.42 -5.24
CA SER A 93 12.99 -7.25 -3.78
C SER A 93 11.65 -6.70 -3.30
N ILE A 94 10.90 -7.51 -2.55
CA ILE A 94 9.63 -7.14 -1.92
C ILE A 94 9.86 -6.91 -0.44
N ASP A 95 9.39 -5.78 0.11
CA ASP A 95 9.51 -5.52 1.54
C ASP A 95 8.44 -6.28 2.34
N HIS A 96 8.81 -7.46 2.82
CA HIS A 96 7.92 -8.33 3.59
C HIS A 96 7.50 -7.75 4.94
N ARG A 97 8.23 -6.75 5.45
CA ARG A 97 7.92 -6.08 6.72
C ARG A 97 6.58 -5.37 6.67
N ILE A 98 6.20 -4.86 5.50
CA ILE A 98 4.89 -4.22 5.28
C ILE A 98 3.77 -5.23 5.51
N THR A 99 3.85 -6.41 4.91
CA THR A 99 2.86 -7.49 5.08
C THR A 99 2.81 -7.96 6.53
N MET A 100 3.97 -8.14 7.17
CA MET A 100 4.04 -8.52 8.58
C MET A 100 3.39 -7.46 9.48
N ALA A 101 3.62 -6.18 9.20
CA ALA A 101 3.01 -5.07 9.93
C ALA A 101 1.48 -5.04 9.74
N GLU A 102 0.99 -5.27 8.54
CA GLU A 102 -0.44 -5.35 8.27
C GLU A 102 -1.12 -6.53 8.98
N GLN A 103 -0.44 -7.68 9.09
CA GLN A 103 -0.94 -8.83 9.84
C GLN A 103 -1.06 -8.56 11.34
N GLN A 104 -0.32 -7.59 11.87
CA GLN A 104 -0.29 -7.21 13.27
C GLN A 104 -1.16 -5.98 13.58
N LEU A 105 -1.92 -5.46 12.61
CA LEU A 105 -2.81 -4.33 12.84
C LEU A 105 -3.89 -4.70 13.86
N GLU A 106 -4.05 -3.84 14.86
CA GLU A 106 -5.02 -4.00 15.94
C GLU A 106 -6.15 -2.98 15.81
N ALA A 107 -7.36 -3.37 16.23
CA ALA A 107 -8.54 -2.52 16.13
C ALA A 107 -8.66 -1.50 17.28
N ASP A 108 -7.76 -1.54 18.28
CA ASP A 108 -7.91 -0.75 19.49
C ASP A 108 -6.65 0.04 19.87
N CYS A 109 -6.77 1.37 19.80
CA CYS A 109 -5.86 2.31 20.45
C CYS A 109 -6.65 3.51 20.98
N SER A 110 -6.57 3.75 22.25
CA SER A 110 -7.11 4.98 22.86
C SER A 110 -6.09 6.12 22.72
N GLY A 111 -6.45 7.23 22.07
CA GLY A 111 -5.58 8.41 22.07
C GLY A 111 -6.00 9.57 21.18
N ASN A 112 -5.83 10.77 21.70
CA ASN A 112 -6.14 12.08 21.12
C ASN A 112 -5.27 12.46 19.88
N ARG A 113 -5.20 11.61 18.85
CA ARG A 113 -4.34 11.86 17.68
C ARG A 113 -5.08 12.42 16.44
N HIS A 114 -6.40 12.61 16.52
CA HIS A 114 -7.22 12.95 15.36
C HIS A 114 -6.83 14.24 14.62
N LYS A 115 -6.40 15.29 15.33
CA LYS A 115 -6.03 16.57 14.69
C LYS A 115 -4.72 16.51 13.88
N ARG A 116 -3.71 15.77 14.38
CA ARG A 116 -2.46 15.56 13.63
C ARG A 116 -2.66 14.64 12.43
N MET A 117 -3.55 13.67 12.59
CA MET A 117 -3.85 12.70 11.54
C MET A 117 -4.52 13.35 10.33
N ARG A 118 -5.37 14.34 10.50
CA ARG A 118 -6.05 15.01 9.39
C ARG A 118 -5.07 15.62 8.37
N ARG A 119 -4.03 16.31 8.84
CA ARG A 119 -3.00 16.87 7.95
C ARG A 119 -2.25 15.79 7.19
N SER A 120 -1.89 14.72 7.87
CA SER A 120 -1.22 13.58 7.24
C SER A 120 -2.13 12.91 6.23
N ILE A 121 -3.41 12.72 6.53
CA ILE A 121 -4.39 12.13 5.61
C ILE A 121 -4.56 13.00 4.37
N ASP A 122 -4.66 14.30 4.51
CA ASP A 122 -4.76 15.20 3.35
C ASP A 122 -3.51 15.10 2.45
N GLN A 123 -2.33 14.99 3.03
CA GLN A 123 -1.08 14.77 2.30
C GLN A 123 -1.08 13.40 1.60
N TRP A 124 -1.50 12.35 2.29
CA TRP A 124 -1.60 11.00 1.70
C TRP A 124 -2.62 10.94 0.58
N ASN A 125 -3.77 11.59 0.74
CA ASN A 125 -4.79 11.66 -0.31
C ASN A 125 -4.23 12.32 -1.57
N ARG A 126 -3.54 13.46 -1.43
CA ARG A 126 -2.88 14.13 -2.55
C ARG A 126 -1.80 13.27 -3.19
N LYS A 127 -0.97 12.64 -2.38
CA LYS A 127 0.09 11.75 -2.87
C LYS A 127 -0.48 10.54 -3.58
N ALA A 128 -1.53 9.93 -3.04
CA ALA A 128 -2.21 8.80 -3.66
C ALA A 128 -2.81 9.16 -5.02
N ILE A 129 -3.47 10.31 -5.14
CA ILE A 129 -4.03 10.81 -6.40
C ILE A 129 -2.90 11.02 -7.42
N GLN A 130 -1.81 11.67 -7.03
CA GLN A 130 -0.65 11.87 -7.90
C GLN A 130 -0.07 10.55 -8.40
N LEU A 131 0.13 9.58 -7.51
CA LEU A 131 0.68 8.28 -7.87
C LEU A 131 -0.27 7.47 -8.75
N LEU A 132 -1.58 7.56 -8.51
CA LEU A 132 -2.59 6.93 -9.36
C LEU A 132 -2.57 7.51 -10.78
N ASP A 133 -2.50 8.82 -10.90
CA ASP A 133 -2.40 9.48 -12.20
C ASP A 133 -1.13 9.08 -12.95
N GLU A 134 0.00 9.00 -12.26
CA GLU A 134 1.26 8.51 -12.82
C GLU A 134 1.16 7.06 -13.27
N LEU A 135 0.54 6.18 -12.48
CA LEU A 135 0.36 4.77 -12.83
C LEU A 135 -0.58 4.60 -14.02
N ILE A 136 -1.67 5.35 -14.06
CA ILE A 136 -2.61 5.34 -15.20
C ILE A 136 -1.89 5.77 -16.47
N GLY A 137 -1.19 6.91 -16.43
CA GLY A 137 -0.40 7.40 -17.57
C GLY A 137 0.68 6.41 -18.02
N PHE A 138 1.30 5.72 -17.07
CA PHE A 138 2.26 4.66 -17.37
C PHE A 138 1.60 3.48 -18.11
N LYS A 139 0.47 2.99 -17.60
CA LYS A 139 -0.26 1.89 -18.26
C LYS A 139 -0.74 2.27 -19.65
N GLU A 140 -1.19 3.49 -19.86
CA GLU A 140 -1.61 3.99 -21.17
C GLU A 140 -0.44 4.11 -22.16
N SER A 141 0.79 4.31 -21.68
CA SER A 141 1.98 4.42 -22.52
C SER A 141 2.60 3.08 -22.92
N ILE A 142 2.18 1.99 -22.31
CA ILE A 142 2.59 0.65 -22.67
C ILE A 142 1.81 0.18 -23.91
#